data_28aa1772e32e922005d94c84d1391da3
#
_entry.id   28aa1772e32e922005d94c84d1391da3
#
_cell.length_a   1.000
_cell.length_b   1.000
_cell.length_c   1.000
_cell.angle_alpha   90.00
_cell.angle_beta   90.00
_cell.angle_gamma   90.00
#
_symmetry.space_group_name_H-M   'P 1'
#
loop_
_entity.id
_entity.type
_entity.pdbx_description
1 polymer ?
#
loop_
_entity_poly.entity_id
_entity_poly.type
_entity_poly.pdbx_seq_one_letter_code
_entity_poly.pdbx_strand_id
1 'polypeptide(L)'
;MERKALEQKLTGFFEELHMHPELSYEEYETTERIKRELAAAGIEILQIPLKTGVTAIVRGAKPGKTYGLRCDIDALPIAEETDLPYKSKTPGKMHACGHDFHTAAVFGAALLLQERKEELQGTVKILFQPAEESSHGAETVLETGVFSDVTAIFGLHTAAYLPVGTLGIRAGSVMAAVDRFESVSYTHL
;
A
#
# COMPACT_ATOMS: atom_id res chain seq x y z
N MET A 1 7.37 -19.07 -8.64
CA MET A 1 8.70 -18.50 -8.22
C MET A 1 9.20 -19.26 -6.99
N GLU A 2 10.50 -19.58 -6.90
CA GLU A 2 11.05 -20.20 -5.69
C GLU A 2 10.92 -19.25 -4.48
N ARG A 3 10.59 -19.80 -3.31
CA ARG A 3 10.35 -19.02 -2.08
C ARG A 3 11.51 -18.08 -1.74
N LYS A 4 12.75 -18.57 -1.82
CA LYS A 4 13.93 -17.76 -1.51
C LYS A 4 14.11 -16.58 -2.47
N ALA A 5 13.83 -16.78 -3.74
CA ALA A 5 13.89 -15.70 -4.74
C ALA A 5 12.80 -14.65 -4.49
N LEU A 6 11.60 -15.08 -4.08
CA LEU A 6 10.53 -14.16 -3.69
C LEU A 6 10.93 -13.34 -2.45
N GLU A 7 11.44 -13.98 -1.41
CA GLU A 7 11.91 -13.31 -0.19
C GLU A 7 12.98 -12.25 -0.50
N GLN A 8 13.98 -12.59 -1.30
CA GLN A 8 15.02 -11.65 -1.71
C GLN A 8 14.46 -10.45 -2.50
N LYS A 9 13.55 -10.73 -3.44
CA LYS A 9 12.90 -9.67 -4.22
C LYS A 9 12.10 -8.72 -3.34
N LEU A 10 11.31 -9.26 -2.41
CA LEU A 10 10.47 -8.45 -1.52
C LEU A 10 11.30 -7.66 -0.51
N THR A 11 12.37 -8.25 0.03
CA THR A 11 13.30 -7.55 0.92
C THR A 11 13.95 -6.36 0.20
N GLY A 12 14.50 -6.59 -1.00
CA GLY A 12 15.11 -5.50 -1.77
C GLY A 12 14.11 -4.41 -2.16
N PHE A 13 12.88 -4.79 -2.49
CA PHE A 13 11.81 -3.83 -2.80
C PHE A 13 11.41 -2.99 -1.57
N PHE A 14 11.25 -3.62 -0.41
CA PHE A 14 11.02 -2.96 0.88
C PHE A 14 12.13 -1.97 1.23
N GLU A 15 13.39 -2.41 1.19
CA GLU A 15 14.56 -1.56 1.51
C GLU A 15 14.64 -0.34 0.59
N GLU A 16 14.35 -0.50 -0.70
CA GLU A 16 14.30 0.60 -1.67
C GLU A 16 13.19 1.60 -1.37
N LEU A 17 12.01 1.15 -0.97
CA LEU A 17 10.92 2.04 -0.54
C LEU A 17 11.30 2.79 0.73
N HIS A 18 11.85 2.08 1.72
CA HIS A 18 12.29 2.66 2.99
C HIS A 18 13.34 3.76 2.81
N MET A 19 14.30 3.53 1.91
CA MET A 19 15.35 4.51 1.60
C MET A 19 14.84 5.78 0.90
N HIS A 20 13.71 5.72 0.21
CA HIS A 20 13.20 6.81 -0.63
C HIS A 20 11.75 7.17 -0.30
N PRO A 21 11.47 7.58 0.96
CA PRO A 21 10.10 7.90 1.38
C PRO A 21 9.61 9.19 0.73
N GLU A 22 8.35 9.19 0.32
CA GLU A 22 7.63 10.33 -0.23
C GLU A 22 6.36 10.60 0.58
N LEU A 23 6.00 11.87 0.75
CA LEU A 23 4.84 12.29 1.54
C LEU A 23 3.53 12.11 0.75
N SER A 24 2.41 12.18 1.47
CA SER A 24 1.06 12.16 0.91
C SER A 24 0.92 13.08 -0.31
N TYR A 25 0.40 12.55 -1.42
CA TYR A 25 0.23 13.21 -2.72
C TYR A 25 1.53 13.59 -3.45
N GLU A 26 2.70 13.24 -2.92
CA GLU A 26 4.02 13.43 -3.54
C GLU A 26 4.69 12.10 -3.90
N GLU A 27 3.98 10.97 -3.82
CA GLU A 27 4.50 9.60 -4.00
C GLU A 27 4.73 9.26 -5.49
N TYR A 28 5.41 10.15 -6.22
CA TYR A 28 5.60 10.01 -7.68
C TYR A 28 6.56 8.88 -8.03
N GLU A 29 7.75 8.87 -7.44
CA GLU A 29 8.76 7.85 -7.69
C GLU A 29 8.33 6.49 -7.14
N THR A 30 7.68 6.47 -5.99
CA THR A 30 7.06 5.28 -5.39
C THR A 30 6.03 4.68 -6.34
N THR A 31 5.13 5.52 -6.87
CA THR A 31 4.12 5.12 -7.85
C THR A 31 4.75 4.50 -9.11
N GLU A 32 5.75 5.16 -9.69
CA GLU A 32 6.41 4.66 -10.90
C GLU A 32 7.24 3.38 -10.62
N ARG A 33 7.82 3.25 -9.46
CA ARG A 33 8.50 2.04 -9.01
C ARG A 33 7.53 0.86 -8.93
N ILE A 34 6.38 1.05 -8.27
CA ILE A 34 5.33 0.03 -8.15
C ILE A 34 4.82 -0.37 -9.55
N LYS A 35 4.52 0.58 -10.41
CA LYS A 35 4.09 0.31 -11.79
C LYS A 35 5.10 -0.53 -12.56
N ARG A 36 6.38 -0.18 -12.48
CA ARG A 36 7.46 -0.91 -13.16
C ARG A 36 7.55 -2.36 -12.68
N GLU A 37 7.48 -2.59 -11.37
CA GLU A 37 7.56 -3.92 -10.78
C GLU A 37 6.34 -4.79 -11.14
N LEU A 38 5.14 -4.22 -11.13
CA LEU A 38 3.91 -4.90 -11.54
C LEU A 38 3.93 -5.25 -13.03
N ALA A 39 4.35 -4.30 -13.87
CA ALA A 39 4.47 -4.53 -15.32
C ALA A 39 5.49 -5.61 -15.64
N ALA A 40 6.64 -5.62 -14.97
CA ALA A 40 7.66 -6.67 -15.11
C ALA A 40 7.15 -8.06 -14.72
N ALA A 41 6.16 -8.13 -13.81
CA ALA A 41 5.50 -9.37 -13.43
C ALA A 41 4.31 -9.73 -14.34
N GLY A 42 4.01 -8.95 -15.38
CA GLY A 42 2.88 -9.16 -16.28
C GLY A 42 1.51 -8.93 -15.61
N ILE A 43 1.46 -8.10 -14.55
CA ILE A 43 0.22 -7.73 -13.87
C ILE A 43 -0.36 -6.49 -14.55
N GLU A 44 -1.65 -6.57 -14.92
CA GLU A 44 -2.37 -5.48 -15.59
C GLU A 44 -2.56 -4.30 -14.63
N ILE A 45 -2.19 -3.10 -15.08
CA ILE A 45 -2.39 -1.84 -14.35
C ILE A 45 -3.60 -1.12 -14.92
N LEU A 46 -4.56 -0.79 -14.08
CA LEU A 46 -5.75 -0.04 -14.47
C LEU A 46 -5.40 1.46 -14.55
N GLN A 47 -5.80 2.07 -15.67
CA GLN A 47 -5.64 3.52 -15.85
C GLN A 47 -6.77 4.23 -15.12
N ILE A 48 -6.43 4.93 -14.06
CA ILE A 48 -7.35 5.74 -13.24
C ILE A 48 -6.81 7.17 -13.11
N PRO A 49 -7.65 8.19 -12.96
CA PRO A 49 -7.23 9.59 -12.95
C PRO A 49 -6.65 10.01 -11.60
N LEU A 50 -5.66 9.29 -11.11
CA LEU A 50 -4.89 9.63 -9.92
C LEU A 50 -3.51 10.15 -10.30
N LYS A 51 -3.01 11.15 -9.56
CA LYS A 51 -1.64 11.67 -9.73
C LYS A 51 -0.61 10.68 -9.20
N THR A 52 -0.89 10.08 -8.05
CA THR A 52 -0.06 9.09 -7.36
C THR A 52 -0.91 7.89 -6.94
N GLY A 53 -0.26 6.79 -6.60
CA GLY A 53 -0.92 5.52 -6.33
C GLY A 53 -1.11 4.66 -7.57
N VAL A 54 -1.41 3.40 -7.37
CA VAL A 54 -1.58 2.41 -8.43
C VAL A 54 -2.75 1.51 -8.13
N THR A 55 -3.57 1.24 -9.14
CA THR A 55 -4.53 0.15 -9.11
C THR A 55 -4.16 -0.89 -10.13
N ALA A 56 -4.00 -2.12 -9.69
CA ALA A 56 -3.72 -3.26 -10.56
C ALA A 56 -4.83 -4.30 -10.46
N ILE A 57 -4.82 -5.27 -11.38
CA ILE A 57 -5.83 -6.30 -11.42
C ILE A 57 -5.23 -7.65 -11.82
N VAL A 58 -5.62 -8.70 -11.09
CA VAL A 58 -5.36 -10.09 -11.46
C VAL A 58 -6.71 -10.75 -11.75
N ARG A 59 -6.90 -11.18 -12.99
CA ARG A 59 -8.11 -11.87 -13.43
C ARG A 59 -7.86 -13.38 -13.37
N GLY A 60 -8.66 -14.06 -12.57
CA GLY A 60 -8.65 -15.51 -12.53
C GLY A 60 -9.25 -16.13 -13.80
N ALA A 61 -8.84 -17.35 -14.10
CA ALA A 61 -9.37 -18.11 -15.25
C ALA A 61 -10.84 -18.56 -15.09
N LYS A 62 -11.36 -18.55 -13.87
CA LYS A 62 -12.73 -18.99 -13.57
C LYS A 62 -13.60 -17.79 -13.18
N PRO A 63 -14.88 -17.75 -13.59
CA PRO A 63 -15.80 -16.69 -13.19
C PRO A 63 -16.02 -16.70 -11.68
N GLY A 64 -16.17 -15.50 -11.10
CA GLY A 64 -16.38 -15.34 -9.66
C GLY A 64 -16.53 -13.88 -9.26
N LYS A 65 -16.50 -13.62 -7.97
CA LYS A 65 -16.61 -12.29 -7.40
C LYS A 65 -15.32 -11.50 -7.54
N THR A 66 -15.43 -10.18 -7.43
CA THR A 66 -14.28 -9.28 -7.32
C THR A 66 -13.97 -9.00 -5.86
N TYR A 67 -12.72 -9.15 -5.48
CA TYR A 67 -12.18 -8.81 -4.17
C TYR A 67 -11.11 -7.73 -4.29
N GLY A 68 -10.97 -6.92 -3.25
CA GLY A 68 -9.93 -5.91 -3.15
C GLY A 68 -8.80 -6.35 -2.22
N LEU A 69 -7.58 -5.97 -2.55
CA LEU A 69 -6.41 -6.05 -1.68
C LEU A 69 -5.78 -4.66 -1.61
N ARG A 70 -5.55 -4.12 -0.42
CA ARG A 70 -5.14 -2.73 -0.21
C ARG A 70 -3.89 -2.62 0.66
N CYS A 71 -2.98 -1.77 0.25
CA CYS A 71 -1.99 -1.14 1.11
C CYS A 71 -1.95 0.36 0.86
N ASP A 72 -1.24 1.08 1.70
CA ASP A 72 -0.87 2.48 1.62
C ASP A 72 0.60 2.61 1.18
N ILE A 73 0.99 3.79 0.67
CA ILE A 73 2.32 3.98 0.08
C ILE A 73 3.04 5.25 0.51
N ASP A 74 2.38 6.16 1.22
CA ASP A 74 2.94 7.43 1.65
C ASP A 74 3.76 7.30 2.94
N ALA A 75 4.63 8.27 3.19
CA ALA A 75 5.49 8.37 4.35
C ALA A 75 5.13 9.61 5.19
N LEU A 76 5.77 9.72 6.34
CA LEU A 76 5.57 10.80 7.30
C LEU A 76 6.73 11.83 7.27
N PRO A 77 6.45 13.11 7.59
CA PRO A 77 7.47 14.16 7.71
C PRO A 77 8.23 14.05 9.03
N ILE A 78 8.91 12.92 9.23
CA ILE A 78 9.65 12.56 10.43
C ILE A 78 11.11 12.29 10.05
N ALA A 79 12.07 12.84 10.77
CA ALA A 79 13.47 12.50 10.60
C ALA A 79 13.73 11.10 11.16
N GLU A 80 14.34 10.25 10.36
CA GLU A 80 14.71 8.91 10.82
C GLU A 80 15.99 8.95 11.65
N GLU A 81 15.91 8.39 12.87
CA GLU A 81 17.03 8.33 13.83
C GLU A 81 17.58 6.90 13.99
N THR A 82 17.18 5.96 13.14
CA THR A 82 17.69 4.59 13.20
C THR A 82 19.11 4.48 12.62
N ASP A 83 19.81 3.39 12.97
CA ASP A 83 21.09 3.02 12.38
C ASP A 83 20.97 1.90 11.34
N LEU A 84 19.81 1.77 10.69
CA LEU A 84 19.57 0.74 9.69
C LEU A 84 20.42 0.97 8.43
N PRO A 85 20.96 -0.10 7.81
CA PRO A 85 21.75 0.02 6.59
C PRO A 85 20.96 0.57 5.39
N TYR A 86 19.63 0.45 5.43
CA TYR A 86 18.67 0.96 4.44
C TYR A 86 17.87 2.17 4.96
N LYS A 87 18.39 2.89 5.93
CA LYS A 87 17.83 4.14 6.45
C LYS A 87 17.44 5.12 5.34
N SER A 88 16.42 5.92 5.59
CA SER A 88 15.96 6.99 4.69
C SER A 88 17.10 7.85 4.19
N LYS A 89 17.18 8.05 2.89
CA LYS A 89 18.07 8.98 2.19
C LYS A 89 17.44 10.35 1.94
N THR A 90 16.19 10.51 2.35
CA THR A 90 15.43 11.75 2.19
C THR A 90 15.32 12.46 3.55
N PRO A 91 16.10 13.52 3.81
CA PRO A 91 16.08 14.20 5.10
C PRO A 91 14.67 14.64 5.51
N GLY A 92 14.29 14.36 6.76
CA GLY A 92 13.01 14.75 7.33
C GLY A 92 11.82 13.94 6.85
N LYS A 93 12.03 12.83 6.13
CA LYS A 93 10.96 11.92 5.72
C LYS A 93 11.32 10.48 6.12
N MET A 94 10.32 9.70 6.57
CA MET A 94 10.49 8.31 7.00
C MET A 94 9.20 7.54 6.83
N HIS A 95 9.29 6.26 6.45
CA HIS A 95 8.18 5.30 6.56
C HIS A 95 7.98 4.84 8.02
N ALA A 96 7.64 5.79 8.92
CA ALA A 96 7.49 5.51 10.35
C ALA A 96 6.22 4.70 10.68
N CYS A 97 5.23 4.68 9.79
CA CYS A 97 4.01 3.88 9.93
C CYS A 97 4.12 2.48 9.30
N GLY A 98 5.19 2.20 8.53
CA GLY A 98 5.45 0.89 7.93
C GLY A 98 4.75 0.65 6.59
N HIS A 99 4.35 1.72 5.87
CA HIS A 99 3.69 1.61 4.57
C HIS A 99 4.58 0.99 3.48
N ASP A 100 5.88 1.11 3.59
CA ASP A 100 6.87 0.38 2.78
C ASP A 100 6.75 -1.15 2.94
N PHE A 101 6.60 -1.62 4.18
CA PHE A 101 6.34 -3.04 4.47
C PHE A 101 4.97 -3.46 3.94
N HIS A 102 3.92 -2.65 4.14
CA HIS A 102 2.59 -2.94 3.60
C HIS A 102 2.63 -3.07 2.07
N THR A 103 3.32 -2.15 1.40
CA THR A 103 3.51 -2.14 -0.04
C THR A 103 4.24 -3.40 -0.51
N ALA A 104 5.33 -3.77 0.13
CA ALA A 104 6.09 -4.98 -0.22
C ALA A 104 5.27 -6.27 0.01
N ALA A 105 4.49 -6.34 1.09
CA ALA A 105 3.63 -7.48 1.40
C ALA A 105 2.51 -7.65 0.35
N VAL A 106 1.83 -6.55 -0.01
CA VAL A 106 0.77 -6.56 -1.03
C VAL A 106 1.34 -6.84 -2.43
N PHE A 107 2.52 -6.30 -2.75
CA PHE A 107 3.22 -6.65 -3.98
C PHE A 107 3.55 -8.14 -4.04
N GLY A 108 4.04 -8.73 -2.95
CA GLY A 108 4.28 -10.17 -2.86
C GLY A 108 3.01 -11.01 -3.07
N ALA A 109 1.90 -10.59 -2.47
CA ALA A 109 0.60 -11.21 -2.70
C ALA A 109 0.16 -11.11 -4.17
N ALA A 110 0.38 -9.96 -4.81
CA ALA A 110 0.08 -9.76 -6.23
C ALA A 110 0.87 -10.73 -7.13
N LEU A 111 2.17 -10.92 -6.84
CA LEU A 111 3.01 -11.88 -7.57
C LEU A 111 2.48 -13.32 -7.43
N LEU A 112 2.13 -13.73 -6.22
CA LEU A 112 1.59 -15.07 -5.96
C LEU A 112 0.23 -15.29 -6.61
N LEU A 113 -0.65 -14.28 -6.60
CA LEU A 113 -1.94 -14.32 -7.29
C LEU A 113 -1.76 -14.42 -8.80
N GLN A 114 -0.84 -13.65 -9.38
CA GLN A 114 -0.55 -13.70 -10.80
C GLN A 114 0.03 -15.06 -11.23
N GLU A 115 0.91 -15.64 -10.44
CA GLU A 115 1.48 -16.97 -10.69
C GLU A 115 0.40 -18.06 -10.70
N ARG A 116 -0.62 -17.89 -9.86
CA ARG A 116 -1.71 -18.86 -9.68
C ARG A 116 -3.04 -18.46 -10.32
N LYS A 117 -3.03 -17.51 -11.25
CA LYS A 117 -4.26 -16.97 -11.85
C LYS A 117 -5.14 -18.03 -12.52
N GLU A 118 -4.55 -19.11 -13.02
CA GLU A 118 -5.29 -20.23 -13.64
C GLU A 118 -6.12 -21.03 -12.62
N GLU A 119 -5.73 -20.98 -11.34
CA GLU A 119 -6.48 -21.63 -10.26
C GLU A 119 -7.52 -20.67 -9.64
N LEU A 120 -7.31 -19.36 -9.81
CA LEU A 120 -8.10 -18.31 -9.17
C LEU A 120 -9.52 -18.27 -9.75
N GLN A 121 -10.51 -18.20 -8.84
CA GLN A 121 -11.90 -17.97 -9.15
C GLN A 121 -12.28 -16.52 -8.85
N GLY A 122 -12.71 -15.79 -9.87
CA GLY A 122 -13.02 -14.35 -9.77
C GLY A 122 -11.82 -13.46 -10.08
N THR A 123 -11.85 -12.26 -9.52
CA THR A 123 -10.89 -11.19 -9.80
C THR A 123 -10.37 -10.59 -8.51
N VAL A 124 -9.11 -10.20 -8.49
CA VAL A 124 -8.54 -9.41 -7.39
C VAL A 124 -8.08 -8.06 -7.93
N LYS A 125 -8.66 -6.97 -7.44
CA LYS A 125 -8.18 -5.59 -7.63
C LYS A 125 -7.24 -5.25 -6.50
N ILE A 126 -6.08 -4.70 -6.84
CA ILE A 126 -5.00 -4.44 -5.91
C ILE A 126 -4.76 -2.93 -5.88
N LEU A 127 -4.93 -2.33 -4.71
CA LEU A 127 -4.77 -0.90 -4.50
C LEU A 127 -3.48 -0.63 -3.72
N PHE A 128 -2.59 0.12 -4.33
CA PHE A 128 -1.50 0.83 -3.68
C PHE A 128 -1.98 2.27 -3.48
N GLN A 129 -2.57 2.52 -2.32
CA GLN A 129 -3.30 3.74 -2.02
C GLN A 129 -2.35 4.89 -1.69
N PRO A 130 -2.46 6.06 -2.35
CA PRO A 130 -1.74 7.25 -1.96
C PRO A 130 -2.37 7.94 -0.74
N ALA A 131 -1.61 8.79 -0.09
CA ALA A 131 -2.09 9.81 0.84
C ALA A 131 -2.99 9.28 1.98
N GLU A 132 -2.62 8.16 2.59
CA GLU A 132 -3.32 7.60 3.75
C GLU A 132 -3.22 8.55 4.94
N GLU A 133 -2.02 9.07 5.22
CA GLU A 133 -1.71 9.95 6.36
C GLU A 133 -2.39 11.33 6.26
N SER A 134 -2.87 11.71 5.07
CA SER A 134 -3.68 12.92 4.86
C SER A 134 -5.17 12.72 5.12
N SER A 135 -5.62 11.47 5.35
CA SER A 135 -7.02 11.04 5.54
C SER A 135 -7.95 11.18 4.32
N HIS A 136 -7.44 11.56 3.14
CA HIS A 136 -8.24 11.78 1.92
C HIS A 136 -7.90 10.85 0.75
N GLY A 137 -6.81 10.11 0.83
CA GLY A 137 -6.36 9.25 -0.27
C GLY A 137 -7.36 8.16 -0.64
N ALA A 138 -7.99 7.51 0.34
CA ALA A 138 -9.00 6.48 0.08
C ALA A 138 -10.24 7.06 -0.60
N GLU A 139 -10.72 8.23 -0.18
CA GLU A 139 -11.87 8.92 -0.75
C GLU A 139 -11.63 9.24 -2.23
N THR A 140 -10.47 9.82 -2.55
CA THR A 140 -10.05 10.13 -3.93
C THR A 140 -10.06 8.89 -4.83
N VAL A 141 -9.63 7.73 -4.31
CA VAL A 141 -9.69 6.46 -5.06
C VAL A 141 -11.13 6.00 -5.27
N LEU A 142 -11.97 6.07 -4.24
CA LEU A 142 -13.38 5.63 -4.31
C LEU A 142 -14.19 6.47 -5.31
N GLU A 143 -13.92 7.77 -5.40
CA GLU A 143 -14.54 8.68 -6.38
C GLU A 143 -14.30 8.27 -7.83
N THR A 144 -13.23 7.54 -8.12
CA THR A 144 -12.98 6.99 -9.47
C THR A 144 -13.96 5.89 -9.88
N GLY A 145 -14.70 5.32 -8.93
CA GLY A 145 -15.62 4.20 -9.14
C GLY A 145 -14.92 2.86 -9.43
N VAL A 146 -13.59 2.81 -9.45
CA VAL A 146 -12.82 1.61 -9.83
C VAL A 146 -13.07 0.40 -8.93
N PHE A 147 -13.52 0.63 -7.69
CA PHE A 147 -13.84 -0.42 -6.70
C PHE A 147 -15.34 -0.68 -6.52
N SER A 148 -16.21 -0.13 -7.37
CA SER A 148 -17.67 -0.25 -7.23
C SER A 148 -18.22 -1.67 -7.30
N ASP A 149 -17.50 -2.60 -7.96
CA ASP A 149 -17.84 -4.01 -8.11
C ASP A 149 -17.17 -4.92 -7.07
N VAL A 150 -16.41 -4.36 -6.13
CA VAL A 150 -15.69 -5.14 -5.12
C VAL A 150 -16.62 -5.60 -4.01
N THR A 151 -16.64 -6.91 -3.76
CA THR A 151 -17.49 -7.55 -2.73
C THR A 151 -16.92 -7.35 -1.32
N ALA A 152 -15.61 -7.43 -1.16
CA ALA A 152 -14.89 -7.19 0.09
C ALA A 152 -13.45 -6.78 -0.22
N ILE A 153 -12.87 -5.98 0.67
CA ILE A 153 -11.48 -5.54 0.58
C ILE A 153 -10.70 -6.02 1.81
N PHE A 154 -9.47 -6.45 1.58
CA PHE A 154 -8.53 -6.88 2.61
C PHE A 154 -7.35 -5.92 2.65
N GLY A 155 -6.92 -5.60 3.85
CA GLY A 155 -5.71 -4.81 4.12
C GLY A 155 -4.97 -5.39 5.31
N LEU A 156 -3.73 -4.99 5.47
CA LEU A 156 -2.91 -5.31 6.64
C LEU A 156 -2.33 -4.02 7.20
N HIS A 157 -1.99 -4.04 8.48
CA HIS A 157 -1.19 -2.99 9.11
C HIS A 157 -0.14 -3.61 10.03
N THR A 158 1.05 -3.04 10.05
CA THR A 158 2.09 -3.39 11.01
C THR A 158 1.63 -3.07 12.43
N ALA A 159 2.00 -3.91 13.39
CA ALA A 159 1.62 -3.75 14.78
C ALA A 159 2.83 -4.03 15.68
N ALA A 160 3.53 -2.98 16.08
CA ALA A 160 4.78 -3.07 16.84
C ALA A 160 4.64 -3.76 18.22
N TYR A 161 3.41 -3.87 18.75
CA TYR A 161 3.11 -4.54 20.00
C TYR A 161 2.87 -6.05 19.85
N LEU A 162 2.79 -6.58 18.63
CA LEU A 162 2.64 -8.01 18.38
C LEU A 162 4.01 -8.66 18.16
N PRO A 163 4.26 -9.85 18.71
CA PRO A 163 5.47 -10.61 18.41
C PRO A 163 5.58 -10.95 16.93
N VAL A 164 6.80 -10.97 16.39
CA VAL A 164 7.07 -11.39 15.01
C VAL A 164 6.49 -12.78 14.75
N GLY A 165 5.84 -12.96 13.60
CA GLY A 165 5.18 -14.22 13.23
C GLY A 165 3.77 -14.38 13.77
N THR A 166 3.22 -13.37 14.47
CA THR A 166 1.82 -13.35 14.89
C THR A 166 0.96 -12.47 13.98
N LEU A 167 -0.32 -12.81 13.87
CA LEU A 167 -1.32 -12.06 13.14
C LEU A 167 -2.50 -11.78 14.05
N GLY A 168 -2.84 -10.49 14.23
CA GLY A 168 -4.02 -10.07 14.98
C GLY A 168 -5.25 -10.02 14.07
N ILE A 169 -6.25 -10.84 14.37
CA ILE A 169 -7.54 -10.85 13.64
C ILE A 169 -8.67 -10.82 14.67
N ARG A 170 -9.66 -9.97 14.44
CA ARG A 170 -10.89 -9.95 15.27
C ARG A 170 -12.10 -9.54 14.43
N ALA A 171 -13.27 -9.97 14.85
CA ALA A 171 -14.54 -9.47 14.33
C ALA A 171 -14.88 -8.09 14.90
N GLY A 172 -15.54 -7.25 14.10
CA GLY A 172 -15.93 -5.89 14.47
C GLY A 172 -14.82 -4.87 14.22
N SER A 173 -14.95 -3.69 14.82
CA SER A 173 -14.00 -2.59 14.63
C SER A 173 -12.62 -2.92 15.19
N VAL A 174 -11.58 -2.68 14.39
CA VAL A 174 -10.17 -2.93 14.74
C VAL A 174 -9.43 -1.61 14.98
N MET A 175 -9.67 -0.61 14.11
CA MET A 175 -9.05 0.71 14.17
C MET A 175 -10.03 1.75 14.71
N ALA A 176 -9.49 2.82 15.31
CA ALA A 176 -10.28 3.96 15.78
C ALA A 176 -10.70 4.85 14.58
N ALA A 177 -11.77 5.61 14.77
CA ALA A 177 -12.09 6.75 13.92
C ALA A 177 -11.17 7.93 14.26
N VAL A 178 -10.84 8.73 13.25
CA VAL A 178 -10.02 9.93 13.40
C VAL A 178 -10.80 11.14 12.91
N ASP A 179 -10.89 12.16 13.74
CA ASP A 179 -11.41 13.48 13.37
C ASP A 179 -10.28 14.50 13.50
N ARG A 180 -10.13 15.36 12.51
CA ARG A 180 -9.18 16.46 12.54
C ARG A 180 -9.93 17.78 12.61
N PHE A 181 -9.57 18.63 13.58
CA PHE A 181 -10.10 20.00 13.68
C PHE A 181 -8.96 21.00 13.86
N GLU A 182 -9.16 22.19 13.33
CA GLU A 182 -8.25 23.33 13.50
C GLU A 182 -8.99 24.46 14.22
N SER A 183 -8.38 25.01 15.25
CA SER A 183 -8.91 26.17 15.99
C SER A 183 -7.90 27.31 15.91
N VAL A 184 -8.35 28.46 15.40
CA VAL A 184 -7.54 29.67 15.29
C VAL A 184 -8.10 30.73 16.24
N SER A 185 -7.26 31.21 17.15
CA SER A 185 -7.62 32.27 18.11
C SER A 185 -6.75 33.51 17.88
N TYR A 186 -7.38 34.67 17.79
CA TYR A 186 -6.71 35.95 17.66
C TYR A 186 -6.87 36.76 18.95
N THR A 187 -5.77 37.30 19.45
CA THR A 187 -5.78 38.16 20.66
C THR A 187 -6.01 39.62 20.35
N HIS A 188 -5.86 40.03 19.10
CA HIS A 188 -6.12 41.39 18.61
C HIS A 188 -6.77 41.37 17.24
N LEU A 189 -7.84 42.17 17.08
CA LEU A 189 -8.46 42.57 15.81
C LEU A 189 -7.88 43.88 15.37
#